data_d7bfb8c3bbbd1cf767e664185933a376
#
_entry.id   d7bfb8c3bbbd1cf767e664185933a376
#
_cell.length_a   1.000
_cell.length_b   1.000
_cell.length_c   1.000
_cell.angle_alpha   90.00
_cell.angle_beta   90.00
_cell.angle_gamma   90.00
#
_symmetry.space_group_name_H-M   'P 1'
#
loop_
_entity.id
_entity.type
_entity.pdbx_description
1 polymer ?
#
loop_
_entity_poly.entity_id
_entity_poly.type
_entity_poly.pdbx_seq_one_letter_code
_entity_poly.pdbx_strand_id
1 'polypeptide(L)'
;MTELKKALVQAHNTSPGSDGITYTMLRHLNPNSLANILFLFNRVWKEHCFPSNWREAILIPILKPGKVTTYPLGYRPIALTSYLCKIFERMVNTRLVYVLEKEKCISPLQSGFREGRSTLDNLVFLESQIRDAFVRRNHLVSLFFDIEKAYDRTWRYVILRNMHDFGLRGNLPIFIFKILAVRYFYVRIGHSSSHKFMQDQGVPQGSVLSVTLFNIHMSSILHHLPPSVRGMLYVDDLQISFEGSDMRLIERQLRTTVNRLVKWCDQNGHTIYPSKSSCVHF
;
A
#
# COMPACT_ATOMS: atom_id res chain seq x y z
N MET A 1 27.13 0.93 4.30
CA MET A 1 27.46 1.85 3.18
C MET A 1 26.87 1.39 1.85
N THR A 2 26.98 0.12 1.47
CA THR A 2 26.45 -0.41 0.19
C THR A 2 24.94 -0.20 0.04
N GLU A 3 24.14 -0.49 1.08
CA GLU A 3 22.68 -0.28 1.05
C GLU A 3 22.31 1.19 0.89
N LEU A 4 23.00 2.10 1.57
CA LEU A 4 22.78 3.54 1.44
C LEU A 4 23.03 4.01 0.00
N LYS A 5 24.16 3.60 -0.60
CA LYS A 5 24.48 3.93 -1.99
C LYS A 5 23.44 3.37 -2.96
N LYS A 6 23.00 2.12 -2.77
CA LYS A 6 21.96 1.50 -3.59
C LYS A 6 20.63 2.26 -3.47
N ALA A 7 20.23 2.65 -2.25
CA ALA A 7 19.01 3.43 -2.03
C ALA A 7 19.04 4.82 -2.69
N LEU A 8 20.21 5.46 -2.75
CA LEU A 8 20.42 6.74 -3.44
C LEU A 8 20.33 6.62 -4.96
N VAL A 9 20.90 5.56 -5.54
CA VAL A 9 20.84 5.30 -6.99
C VAL A 9 19.41 5.04 -7.46
N GLN A 10 18.65 4.28 -6.71
CA GLN A 10 17.26 3.96 -7.01
C GLN A 10 16.27 5.12 -6.83
N ALA A 11 16.71 6.23 -6.26
CA ALA A 11 15.86 7.38 -6.01
C ALA A 11 15.68 8.23 -7.27
N HIS A 12 14.44 8.59 -7.60
CA HIS A 12 14.13 9.50 -8.70
C HIS A 12 13.97 10.94 -8.18
N ASN A 13 14.41 11.92 -8.97
CA ASN A 13 14.23 13.33 -8.62
C ASN A 13 12.73 13.68 -8.68
N THR A 14 12.21 14.13 -7.55
CA THR A 14 10.80 14.58 -7.38
C THR A 14 10.83 15.90 -6.59
N SER A 15 9.71 16.36 -6.07
CA SER A 15 9.67 17.54 -5.20
C SER A 15 10.11 17.19 -3.79
N PRO A 16 10.97 18.00 -3.14
CA PRO A 16 11.46 17.75 -1.77
C PRO A 16 10.35 17.93 -0.73
N GLY A 17 10.61 17.43 0.48
CA GLY A 17 9.81 17.70 1.67
C GLY A 17 10.02 19.11 2.23
N SER A 18 9.54 19.34 3.47
CA SER A 18 9.65 20.63 4.16
C SER A 18 11.08 21.06 4.46
N ASP A 19 12.03 20.14 4.46
CA ASP A 19 13.47 20.38 4.68
C ASP A 19 14.19 20.92 3.44
N GLY A 20 13.55 20.92 2.27
CA GLY A 20 14.14 21.39 1.01
C GLY A 20 15.29 20.55 0.46
N ILE A 21 15.67 19.45 1.14
CA ILE A 21 16.76 18.58 0.72
C ILE A 21 16.35 17.80 -0.53
N THR A 22 17.20 17.81 -1.58
CA THR A 22 16.96 17.09 -2.83
C THR A 22 17.86 15.85 -2.96
N TYR A 23 17.46 14.90 -3.79
CA TYR A 23 18.31 13.74 -4.11
C TYR A 23 19.61 14.15 -4.83
N THR A 24 19.56 15.22 -5.62
CA THR A 24 20.75 15.77 -6.27
C THR A 24 21.78 16.20 -5.23
N MET A 25 21.37 16.93 -4.18
CA MET A 25 22.28 17.29 -3.08
C MET A 25 22.87 16.06 -2.41
N LEU A 26 22.04 15.05 -2.11
CA LEU A 26 22.48 13.84 -1.41
C LEU A 26 23.44 12.97 -2.24
N ARG A 27 23.29 12.96 -3.56
CA ARG A 27 24.20 12.21 -4.47
C ARG A 27 25.57 12.86 -4.62
N HIS A 28 25.68 14.18 -4.40
CA HIS A 28 26.93 14.92 -4.48
C HIS A 28 27.69 14.99 -3.15
N LEU A 29 27.21 14.32 -2.10
CA LEU A 29 27.89 14.27 -0.82
C LEU A 29 29.18 13.43 -0.92
N ASN A 30 30.23 13.92 -0.23
CA ASN A 30 31.47 13.17 -0.10
C ASN A 30 31.31 11.93 0.81
N PRO A 31 32.26 10.98 0.78
CA PRO A 31 32.19 9.75 1.57
C PRO A 31 32.03 9.98 3.09
N ASN A 32 32.66 11.01 3.66
CA ASN A 32 32.55 11.32 5.09
C ASN A 32 31.14 11.78 5.45
N SER A 33 30.50 12.63 4.64
CA SER A 33 29.13 13.07 4.84
C SER A 33 28.15 11.91 4.71
N LEU A 34 28.37 11.00 3.77
CA LEU A 34 27.56 9.76 3.65
C LEU A 34 27.74 8.85 4.87
N ALA A 35 28.95 8.78 5.45
CA ALA A 35 29.18 8.03 6.69
C ALA A 35 28.41 8.64 7.88
N ASN A 36 28.34 9.96 7.98
CA ASN A 36 27.55 10.66 9.00
C ASN A 36 26.03 10.40 8.83
N ILE A 37 25.52 10.39 7.60
CA ILE A 37 24.13 10.02 7.34
C ILE A 37 23.85 8.57 7.76
N LEU A 38 24.75 7.64 7.43
CA LEU A 38 24.62 6.24 7.84
C LEU A 38 24.66 6.09 9.37
N PHE A 39 25.52 6.85 10.05
CA PHE A 39 25.57 6.91 11.52
C PHE A 39 24.22 7.39 12.09
N LEU A 40 23.64 8.46 11.54
CA LEU A 40 22.31 8.95 11.92
C LEU A 40 21.26 7.86 11.72
N PHE A 41 21.24 7.18 10.56
CA PHE A 41 20.28 6.12 10.28
C PHE A 41 20.39 4.96 11.25
N ASN A 42 21.61 4.55 11.60
CA ASN A 42 21.85 3.51 12.59
C ASN A 42 21.36 3.91 14.00
N ARG A 43 21.53 5.18 14.37
CA ARG A 43 20.98 5.70 15.64
C ARG A 43 19.46 5.68 15.63
N VAL A 44 18.82 6.23 14.57
CA VAL A 44 17.36 6.21 14.44
C VAL A 44 16.82 4.78 14.50
N TRP A 45 17.50 3.82 13.86
CA TRP A 45 17.13 2.41 13.89
C TRP A 45 17.24 1.80 15.30
N LYS A 46 18.29 2.12 16.03
CA LYS A 46 18.56 1.57 17.37
C LYS A 46 17.70 2.23 18.45
N GLU A 47 17.57 3.55 18.39
CA GLU A 47 16.95 4.34 19.45
C GLU A 47 15.46 4.62 19.17
N HIS A 48 14.98 4.38 17.94
CA HIS A 48 13.61 4.71 17.48
C HIS A 48 13.25 6.19 17.65
N CYS A 49 14.27 7.06 17.67
CA CYS A 49 14.11 8.50 17.84
C CYS A 49 14.16 9.17 16.47
N PHE A 50 12.99 9.49 15.91
CA PHE A 50 12.87 10.08 14.57
C PHE A 50 13.02 11.61 14.63
N PRO A 51 13.81 12.24 13.73
CA PRO A 51 13.81 13.69 13.55
C PRO A 51 12.40 14.22 13.31
N SER A 52 12.05 15.38 13.90
CA SER A 52 10.70 15.95 13.79
C SER A 52 10.29 16.17 12.33
N ASN A 53 11.19 16.65 11.48
CA ASN A 53 10.95 16.90 10.05
C ASN A 53 10.59 15.62 9.26
N TRP A 54 10.94 14.43 9.75
CA TRP A 54 10.56 13.16 9.12
C TRP A 54 9.11 12.76 9.41
N ARG A 55 8.52 13.36 10.42
CA ARG A 55 7.12 13.14 10.81
C ARG A 55 6.16 14.12 10.15
N GLU A 56 6.68 15.08 9.38
CA GLU A 56 5.91 16.11 8.70
C GLU A 56 5.79 15.80 7.20
N ALA A 57 4.62 16.08 6.63
CA ALA A 57 4.38 15.98 5.20
C ALA A 57 3.70 17.25 4.68
N ILE A 58 4.06 17.68 3.48
CA ILE A 58 3.32 18.69 2.72
C ILE A 58 2.36 17.93 1.81
N LEU A 59 1.05 18.10 1.99
CA LEU A 59 0.06 17.54 1.08
C LEU A 59 -0.19 18.48 -0.10
N ILE A 60 0.07 17.97 -1.29
CA ILE A 60 -0.26 18.66 -2.55
C ILE A 60 -1.49 17.98 -3.15
N PRO A 61 -2.66 18.67 -3.23
CA PRO A 61 -3.83 18.10 -3.86
C PRO A 61 -3.67 18.12 -5.38
N ILE A 62 -3.70 16.94 -6.01
CA ILE A 62 -3.67 16.77 -7.46
C ILE A 62 -5.05 16.37 -7.93
N LEU A 63 -5.66 17.17 -8.84
CA LEU A 63 -6.97 16.90 -9.38
C LEU A 63 -6.96 15.57 -10.16
N LYS A 64 -7.93 14.71 -9.87
CA LYS A 64 -8.16 13.47 -10.62
C LYS A 64 -8.72 13.81 -12.02
N PRO A 65 -8.31 13.08 -13.08
CA PRO A 65 -8.85 13.30 -14.42
C PRO A 65 -10.39 13.27 -14.44
N GLY A 66 -10.99 14.22 -15.13
CA GLY A 66 -12.46 14.32 -15.31
C GLY A 66 -13.24 14.74 -14.05
N LYS A 67 -12.57 15.20 -12.97
CA LYS A 67 -13.25 15.72 -11.78
C LYS A 67 -13.28 17.24 -11.77
N VAL A 68 -14.32 17.81 -11.14
CA VAL A 68 -14.47 19.26 -10.98
C VAL A 68 -13.65 19.78 -9.79
N THR A 69 -13.11 20.98 -9.93
CA THR A 69 -12.18 21.59 -8.98
C THR A 69 -12.82 21.99 -7.66
N THR A 70 -14.14 22.14 -7.61
CA THR A 70 -14.87 22.58 -6.41
C THR A 70 -15.05 21.52 -5.33
N TYR A 71 -14.84 20.24 -5.67
CA TYR A 71 -15.04 19.14 -4.74
C TYR A 71 -13.71 18.61 -4.20
N PRO A 72 -13.45 18.68 -2.87
CA PRO A 72 -12.21 18.15 -2.27
C PRO A 72 -11.95 16.67 -2.57
N LEU A 73 -12.99 15.83 -2.66
CA LEU A 73 -12.90 14.42 -3.00
C LEU A 73 -12.45 14.16 -4.46
N GLY A 74 -12.46 15.19 -5.29
CA GLY A 74 -11.91 15.15 -6.65
C GLY A 74 -10.39 15.13 -6.70
N TYR A 75 -9.71 15.32 -5.58
CA TYR A 75 -8.24 15.40 -5.53
C TYR A 75 -7.61 14.13 -4.93
N ARG A 76 -6.36 13.85 -5.35
CA ARG A 76 -5.46 12.91 -4.70
C ARG A 76 -4.48 13.69 -3.82
N PRO A 77 -4.39 13.43 -2.53
CA PRO A 77 -3.38 14.07 -1.66
C PRO A 77 -2.04 13.39 -1.83
N ILE A 78 -1.08 14.05 -2.47
CA ILE A 78 0.30 13.56 -2.59
C ILE A 78 1.13 14.14 -1.45
N ALA A 79 1.71 13.28 -0.61
CA ALA A 79 2.53 13.67 0.53
C ALA A 79 3.99 13.84 0.12
N LEU A 80 4.52 15.06 0.23
CA LEU A 80 5.93 15.36 0.11
C LEU A 80 6.57 15.22 1.48
N THR A 81 7.42 14.21 1.65
CA THR A 81 8.16 13.91 2.89
C THR A 81 9.66 14.09 2.67
N SER A 82 10.43 14.21 3.76
CA SER A 82 11.89 14.34 3.71
C SER A 82 12.55 13.24 2.87
N TYR A 83 13.47 13.61 2.01
CA TYR A 83 14.24 12.65 1.22
C TYR A 83 15.21 11.82 2.05
N LEU A 84 15.77 12.37 3.12
CA LEU A 84 16.56 11.57 4.06
C LEU A 84 15.71 10.45 4.68
N CYS A 85 14.47 10.77 5.08
CA CYS A 85 13.51 9.78 5.55
C CYS A 85 13.23 8.73 4.47
N LYS A 86 12.94 9.12 3.24
CA LYS A 86 12.66 8.20 2.11
C LYS A 86 13.85 7.26 1.80
N ILE A 87 15.09 7.74 1.89
CA ILE A 87 16.27 6.87 1.71
C ILE A 87 16.35 5.85 2.83
N PHE A 88 16.14 6.29 4.07
CA PHE A 88 16.13 5.39 5.21
C PHE A 88 14.99 4.37 5.11
N GLU A 89 13.77 4.82 4.82
CA GLU A 89 12.62 3.95 4.56
C GLU A 89 12.92 2.92 3.46
N ARG A 90 13.63 3.31 2.38
CA ARG A 90 14.01 2.41 1.29
C ARG A 90 14.95 1.32 1.75
N MET A 91 15.94 1.64 2.59
CA MET A 91 16.84 0.65 3.17
C MET A 91 16.07 -0.35 4.04
N VAL A 92 15.18 0.14 4.90
CA VAL A 92 14.32 -0.72 5.76
C VAL A 92 13.36 -1.54 4.90
N ASN A 93 12.72 -0.93 3.89
CA ASN A 93 11.77 -1.59 3.02
C ASN A 93 12.39 -2.73 2.22
N THR A 94 13.62 -2.56 1.73
CA THR A 94 14.34 -3.62 1.01
C THR A 94 14.51 -4.86 1.88
N ARG A 95 14.83 -4.68 3.16
CA ARG A 95 14.95 -5.80 4.12
C ARG A 95 13.59 -6.40 4.46
N LEU A 96 12.57 -5.57 4.67
CA LEU A 96 11.21 -6.02 4.96
C LEU A 96 10.65 -6.86 3.81
N VAL A 97 10.71 -6.34 2.57
CA VAL A 97 10.24 -7.05 1.37
C VAL A 97 10.97 -8.38 1.21
N TYR A 98 12.30 -8.40 1.39
CA TYR A 98 13.05 -9.65 1.32
C TYR A 98 12.51 -10.73 2.29
N VAL A 99 12.22 -10.35 3.53
CA VAL A 99 11.66 -11.30 4.52
C VAL A 99 10.25 -11.73 4.13
N LEU A 100 9.38 -10.78 3.76
CA LEU A 100 8.00 -11.08 3.36
C LEU A 100 7.91 -12.03 2.18
N GLU A 101 8.78 -11.87 1.17
CA GLU A 101 8.83 -12.75 0.01
C GLU A 101 9.44 -14.11 0.34
N LYS A 102 10.56 -14.14 1.08
CA LYS A 102 11.23 -15.36 1.49
C LYS A 102 10.33 -16.27 2.33
N GLU A 103 9.64 -15.70 3.30
CA GLU A 103 8.73 -16.43 4.21
C GLU A 103 7.31 -16.58 3.62
N LYS A 104 7.09 -16.12 2.36
CA LYS A 104 5.78 -16.19 1.66
C LYS A 104 4.63 -15.59 2.47
N CYS A 105 4.89 -14.51 3.19
CA CYS A 105 3.89 -13.84 4.04
C CYS A 105 2.79 -13.16 3.22
N ILE A 106 3.11 -12.68 2.01
CA ILE A 106 2.13 -12.06 1.12
C ILE A 106 1.59 -13.12 0.17
N SER A 107 0.27 -13.19 0.04
CA SER A 107 -0.39 -14.13 -0.86
C SER A 107 0.17 -14.02 -2.29
N PRO A 108 0.41 -15.14 -3.00
CA PRO A 108 0.79 -15.10 -4.40
C PRO A 108 -0.25 -14.45 -5.31
N LEU A 109 -1.49 -14.32 -4.84
CA LEU A 109 -2.60 -13.67 -5.54
C LEU A 109 -2.60 -12.14 -5.40
N GLN A 110 -1.73 -11.56 -4.57
CA GLN A 110 -1.46 -10.11 -4.55
C GLN A 110 -0.32 -9.81 -5.52
N SER A 111 -0.61 -9.05 -6.58
CA SER A 111 0.37 -8.66 -7.60
C SER A 111 0.85 -7.21 -7.45
N GLY A 112 0.12 -6.36 -6.75
CA GLY A 112 0.44 -4.93 -6.62
C GLY A 112 1.69 -4.68 -5.77
N PHE A 113 2.54 -3.76 -6.23
CA PHE A 113 3.77 -3.33 -5.53
C PHE A 113 4.75 -4.45 -5.17
N ARG A 114 4.78 -5.52 -5.95
CA ARG A 114 5.73 -6.64 -5.79
C ARG A 114 6.69 -6.69 -6.95
N GLU A 115 7.95 -6.97 -6.67
CA GLU A 115 8.98 -7.12 -7.70
C GLU A 115 8.67 -8.32 -8.60
N GLY A 116 8.80 -8.14 -9.91
CA GLY A 116 8.48 -9.18 -10.90
C GLY A 116 6.98 -9.46 -11.09
N ARG A 117 6.10 -8.65 -10.51
CA ARG A 117 4.65 -8.73 -10.68
C ARG A 117 4.08 -7.47 -11.33
N SER A 118 2.98 -7.62 -12.05
CA SER A 118 2.31 -6.52 -12.75
C SER A 118 0.79 -6.75 -12.85
N THR A 119 0.07 -5.78 -13.39
CA THR A 119 -1.35 -5.93 -13.75
C THR A 119 -1.56 -7.05 -14.76
N LEU A 120 -0.54 -7.35 -15.59
CA LEU A 120 -0.62 -8.39 -16.60
C LEU A 120 -0.81 -9.78 -15.97
N ASP A 121 -0.20 -10.04 -14.80
CA ASP A 121 -0.41 -11.30 -14.05
C ASP A 121 -1.88 -11.53 -13.77
N ASN A 122 -2.59 -10.47 -13.30
CA ASN A 122 -4.02 -10.54 -12.99
C ASN A 122 -4.87 -10.72 -14.26
N LEU A 123 -4.51 -10.04 -15.35
CA LEU A 123 -5.23 -10.16 -16.63
C LEU A 123 -5.10 -11.55 -17.21
N VAL A 124 -3.89 -12.12 -17.25
CA VAL A 124 -3.63 -13.48 -17.72
C VAL A 124 -4.34 -14.52 -16.86
N PHE A 125 -4.36 -14.30 -15.54
CA PHE A 125 -5.06 -15.21 -14.62
C PHE A 125 -6.59 -15.17 -14.87
N LEU A 126 -7.18 -14.00 -15.06
CA LEU A 126 -8.60 -13.88 -15.39
C LEU A 126 -8.92 -14.49 -16.76
N GLU A 127 -8.10 -14.21 -17.77
CA GLU A 127 -8.26 -14.77 -19.11
C GLU A 127 -8.23 -16.30 -19.08
N SER A 128 -7.30 -16.90 -18.33
CA SER A 128 -7.23 -18.36 -18.19
C SER A 128 -8.52 -18.94 -17.59
N GLN A 129 -9.11 -18.27 -16.58
CA GLN A 129 -10.37 -18.70 -15.98
C GLN A 129 -11.54 -18.63 -16.99
N ILE A 130 -11.59 -17.56 -17.80
CA ILE A 130 -12.61 -17.40 -18.85
C ILE A 130 -12.51 -18.53 -19.86
N ARG A 131 -11.30 -18.80 -20.36
CA ARG A 131 -11.04 -19.89 -21.33
C ARG A 131 -11.42 -21.26 -20.76
N ASP A 132 -11.00 -21.53 -19.52
CA ASP A 132 -11.34 -22.78 -18.82
C ASP A 132 -12.87 -22.99 -18.70
N ALA A 133 -13.60 -21.93 -18.32
CA ALA A 133 -15.06 -21.98 -18.23
C ALA A 133 -15.71 -22.27 -19.59
N PHE A 134 -15.26 -21.63 -20.67
CA PHE A 134 -15.78 -21.89 -22.02
C PHE A 134 -15.50 -23.33 -22.49
N VAL A 135 -14.30 -23.85 -22.23
CA VAL A 135 -13.97 -25.25 -22.55
C VAL A 135 -14.89 -26.24 -21.82
N ARG A 136 -15.21 -25.93 -20.56
CA ARG A 136 -16.12 -26.77 -19.74
C ARG A 136 -17.60 -26.50 -19.97
N ARG A 137 -17.94 -25.54 -20.84
CA ARG A 137 -19.31 -25.05 -21.08
C ARG A 137 -19.98 -24.56 -19.80
N ASN A 138 -19.23 -23.94 -18.93
CA ASN A 138 -19.67 -23.31 -17.70
C ASN A 138 -19.78 -21.80 -17.87
N HIS A 139 -20.50 -21.16 -16.95
CA HIS A 139 -20.51 -19.71 -16.76
C HIS A 139 -19.38 -19.34 -15.79
N LEU A 140 -18.72 -18.22 -16.04
CA LEU A 140 -17.85 -17.57 -15.08
C LEU A 140 -18.45 -16.21 -14.71
N VAL A 141 -18.65 -15.97 -13.42
CA VAL A 141 -19.06 -14.64 -12.92
C VAL A 141 -17.95 -14.06 -12.09
N SER A 142 -17.54 -12.84 -12.43
CA SER A 142 -16.50 -12.09 -11.73
C SER A 142 -17.05 -10.81 -11.12
N LEU A 143 -16.68 -10.55 -9.86
CA LEU A 143 -16.97 -9.31 -9.15
C LEU A 143 -15.67 -8.53 -8.96
N PHE A 144 -15.71 -7.25 -9.28
CA PHE A 144 -14.60 -6.31 -9.11
C PHE A 144 -15.02 -5.26 -8.08
N PHE A 145 -14.20 -5.08 -7.05
CA PHE A 145 -14.50 -4.21 -5.92
C PHE A 145 -13.56 -3.00 -5.87
N ASP A 146 -14.11 -1.83 -5.60
CA ASP A 146 -13.38 -0.62 -5.23
C ASP A 146 -13.48 -0.42 -3.72
N ILE A 147 -12.34 -0.32 -3.03
CA ILE A 147 -12.26 -0.07 -1.59
C ILE A 147 -12.12 1.43 -1.35
N GLU A 148 -13.04 2.01 -0.58
CA GLU A 148 -13.10 3.45 -0.37
C GLU A 148 -11.89 3.95 0.43
N LYS A 149 -11.11 4.90 -0.14
CA LYS A 149 -9.99 5.58 0.53
C LYS A 149 -9.03 4.61 1.24
N ALA A 150 -8.70 3.50 0.57
CA ALA A 150 -8.00 2.38 1.17
C ALA A 150 -6.75 2.78 1.96
N TYR A 151 -5.86 3.63 1.39
CA TYR A 151 -4.66 4.13 2.07
C TYR A 151 -4.97 5.02 3.29
N ASP A 152 -5.97 5.90 3.18
CA ASP A 152 -6.31 6.86 4.23
C ASP A 152 -7.02 6.19 5.41
N ARG A 153 -7.71 5.06 5.16
CA ARG A 153 -8.44 4.26 6.15
C ARG A 153 -7.65 3.08 6.71
N THR A 154 -6.43 2.87 6.25
CA THR A 154 -5.59 1.75 6.75
C THR A 154 -5.41 1.86 8.26
N TRP A 155 -5.89 0.88 8.98
CA TRP A 155 -5.75 0.83 10.43
C TRP A 155 -4.37 0.32 10.84
N ARG A 156 -3.55 1.20 11.41
CA ARG A 156 -2.14 0.93 11.75
C ARG A 156 -1.96 -0.25 12.70
N TYR A 157 -2.91 -0.49 13.60
CA TYR A 157 -2.90 -1.65 14.49
C TYR A 157 -2.94 -2.97 13.71
N VAL A 158 -3.75 -3.05 12.65
CA VAL A 158 -3.85 -4.26 11.81
C VAL A 158 -2.53 -4.57 11.12
N ILE A 159 -1.79 -3.55 10.69
CA ILE A 159 -0.43 -3.74 10.13
C ILE A 159 0.46 -4.46 11.15
N LEU A 160 0.49 -3.97 12.39
CA LEU A 160 1.33 -4.54 13.44
C LEU A 160 0.88 -5.95 13.85
N ARG A 161 -0.43 -6.19 13.91
CA ARG A 161 -1.01 -7.51 14.16
C ARG A 161 -0.58 -8.49 13.07
N ASN A 162 -0.75 -8.13 11.79
CA ASN A 162 -0.38 -8.99 10.67
C ASN A 162 1.14 -9.23 10.63
N MET A 163 1.97 -8.23 10.94
CA MET A 163 3.42 -8.43 11.10
C MET A 163 3.73 -9.45 12.19
N HIS A 164 3.01 -9.38 13.32
CA HIS A 164 3.15 -10.36 14.39
C HIS A 164 2.75 -11.77 13.91
N ASP A 165 1.63 -11.89 13.20
CA ASP A 165 1.12 -13.17 12.66
C ASP A 165 2.07 -13.78 11.62
N PHE A 166 2.78 -12.94 10.85
CA PHE A 166 3.88 -13.35 9.95
C PHE A 166 5.16 -13.76 10.67
N GLY A 167 5.19 -13.75 11.99
CA GLY A 167 6.38 -14.08 12.75
C GLY A 167 7.45 -12.98 12.78
N LEU A 168 7.17 -11.78 12.30
CA LEU A 168 8.11 -10.66 12.37
C LEU A 168 8.23 -10.19 13.82
N ARG A 169 9.46 -10.21 14.34
CA ARG A 169 9.79 -9.92 15.76
C ARG A 169 10.95 -8.93 15.84
N GLY A 170 11.26 -8.53 17.08
CA GLY A 170 12.42 -7.69 17.39
C GLY A 170 12.22 -6.23 16.97
N ASN A 171 13.26 -5.62 16.43
CA ASN A 171 13.34 -4.18 16.21
C ASN A 171 12.40 -3.64 15.12
N LEU A 172 12.10 -4.45 14.09
CA LEU A 172 11.35 -3.99 12.92
C LEU A 172 9.89 -3.60 13.25
N PRO A 173 9.08 -4.40 13.96
CA PRO A 173 7.73 -3.96 14.35
C PRO A 173 7.73 -2.72 15.23
N ILE A 174 8.70 -2.59 16.15
CA ILE A 174 8.84 -1.41 17.02
C ILE A 174 9.15 -0.17 16.17
N PHE A 175 10.06 -0.30 15.21
CA PHE A 175 10.38 0.76 14.27
C PHE A 175 9.13 1.20 13.48
N ILE A 176 8.38 0.25 12.90
CA ILE A 176 7.15 0.54 12.15
C ILE A 176 6.11 1.22 13.04
N PHE A 177 5.91 0.74 14.26
CA PHE A 177 5.02 1.41 15.22
C PHE A 177 5.42 2.86 15.45
N LYS A 178 6.70 3.11 15.71
CA LYS A 178 7.22 4.45 16.02
C LYS A 178 7.19 5.41 14.83
N ILE A 179 7.46 4.95 13.62
CA ILE A 179 7.40 5.82 12.41
C ILE A 179 5.96 6.16 12.04
N LEU A 180 4.99 5.29 12.35
CA LEU A 180 3.57 5.54 12.11
C LEU A 180 2.88 6.31 13.24
N ALA A 181 3.42 6.34 14.47
CA ALA A 181 2.72 6.77 15.67
C ALA A 181 2.23 8.22 15.61
N VAL A 182 3.11 9.18 15.38
CA VAL A 182 2.78 10.61 15.37
C VAL A 182 3.26 11.23 14.07
N ARG A 183 2.34 11.62 13.25
CA ARG A 183 2.62 12.28 11.97
C ARG A 183 1.76 13.52 11.83
N TYR A 184 2.34 14.54 11.20
CA TYR A 184 1.66 15.79 10.91
C TYR A 184 1.66 16.06 9.43
N PHE A 185 0.68 16.80 8.95
CA PHE A 185 0.65 17.32 7.60
C PHE A 185 0.05 18.72 7.57
N TYR A 186 0.34 19.42 6.51
CA TYR A 186 -0.38 20.63 6.12
C TYR A 186 -0.59 20.62 4.61
N VAL A 187 -1.68 21.22 4.17
CA VAL A 187 -2.03 21.30 2.74
C VAL A 187 -1.41 22.56 2.15
N ARG A 188 -0.78 22.44 0.99
CA ARG A 188 -0.23 23.57 0.25
C ARG A 188 -0.88 23.65 -1.13
N ILE A 189 -1.40 24.83 -1.46
CA ILE A 189 -1.97 25.16 -2.78
C ILE A 189 -1.29 26.45 -3.26
N GLY A 190 -0.49 26.37 -4.30
CA GLY A 190 0.35 27.47 -4.75
C GLY A 190 1.29 27.96 -3.65
N HIS A 191 1.15 29.23 -3.25
CA HIS A 191 1.92 29.87 -2.19
C HIS A 191 1.26 29.83 -0.80
N SER A 192 0.02 29.36 -0.71
CA SER A 192 -0.74 29.32 0.53
C SER A 192 -0.61 27.94 1.21
N SER A 193 -0.50 27.94 2.53
CA SER A 193 -0.45 26.72 3.34
C SER A 193 -1.49 26.77 4.45
N SER A 194 -2.10 25.64 4.76
CA SER A 194 -2.99 25.49 5.91
C SER A 194 -2.21 25.44 7.23
N HIS A 195 -2.90 25.44 8.36
CA HIS A 195 -2.34 24.99 9.63
C HIS A 195 -1.97 23.51 9.59
N LYS A 196 -1.21 23.04 10.58
CA LYS A 196 -0.81 21.63 10.72
C LYS A 196 -1.97 20.81 11.29
N PHE A 197 -2.17 19.63 10.72
CA PHE A 197 -3.09 18.61 11.19
C PHE A 197 -2.32 17.38 11.64
N MET A 198 -2.83 16.65 12.60
CA MET A 198 -2.33 15.34 12.98
C MET A 198 -2.95 14.26 12.09
N GLN A 199 -2.15 13.31 11.64
CA GLN A 199 -2.61 12.16 10.88
C GLN A 199 -2.83 10.99 11.84
N ASP A 200 -4.08 10.75 12.23
CA ASP A 200 -4.44 9.71 13.20
C ASP A 200 -4.54 8.32 12.58
N GLN A 201 -4.90 8.24 11.30
CA GLN A 201 -5.13 6.98 10.56
C GLN A 201 -4.36 6.97 9.24
N GLY A 202 -4.39 5.81 8.61
CA GLY A 202 -3.83 5.64 7.28
C GLY A 202 -2.31 5.56 7.26
N VAL A 203 -1.81 5.34 6.06
CA VAL A 203 -0.39 5.38 5.73
C VAL A 203 -0.13 6.51 4.73
N PRO A 204 1.00 7.25 4.84
CA PRO A 204 1.22 8.44 4.02
C PRO A 204 1.38 8.09 2.52
N GLN A 205 0.55 8.66 1.67
CA GLN A 205 0.68 8.52 0.20
C GLN A 205 1.91 9.29 -0.29
N GLY A 206 3.06 8.62 -0.36
CA GLY A 206 4.36 9.19 -0.76
C GLY A 206 5.54 8.76 0.11
N SER A 207 5.31 8.00 1.18
CA SER A 207 6.32 7.25 1.91
C SER A 207 6.66 5.94 1.17
N VAL A 208 7.93 5.56 1.20
CA VAL A 208 8.40 4.32 0.54
C VAL A 208 7.85 3.08 1.24
N LEU A 209 7.73 3.11 2.56
CA LEU A 209 7.22 1.98 3.34
C LEU A 209 5.71 1.78 3.16
N SER A 210 4.96 2.84 2.84
CA SER A 210 3.49 2.80 2.84
C SER A 210 2.92 1.72 1.93
N VAL A 211 3.52 1.48 0.77
CA VAL A 211 3.04 0.46 -0.19
C VAL A 211 3.19 -0.95 0.38
N THR A 212 4.32 -1.26 1.02
CA THR A 212 4.56 -2.56 1.65
C THR A 212 3.70 -2.76 2.90
N LEU A 213 3.54 -1.71 3.72
CA LEU A 213 2.67 -1.75 4.90
C LEU A 213 1.21 -1.91 4.52
N PHE A 214 0.77 -1.31 3.42
CA PHE A 214 -0.55 -1.52 2.86
C PHE A 214 -0.75 -2.97 2.39
N ASN A 215 0.22 -3.56 1.68
CA ASN A 215 0.17 -4.98 1.30
C ASN A 215 0.10 -5.91 2.51
N ILE A 216 0.84 -5.62 3.59
CA ILE A 216 0.75 -6.35 4.85
C ILE A 216 -0.66 -6.23 5.43
N HIS A 217 -1.26 -5.03 5.41
CA HIS A 217 -2.61 -4.80 5.91
C HIS A 217 -3.65 -5.61 5.11
N MET A 218 -3.58 -5.57 3.78
CA MET A 218 -4.52 -6.23 2.88
C MET A 218 -4.34 -7.74 2.77
N SER A 219 -3.21 -8.30 3.22
CA SER A 219 -2.83 -9.70 3.01
C SER A 219 -3.88 -10.70 3.48
N SER A 220 -4.59 -10.39 4.57
CA SER A 220 -5.56 -11.30 5.18
C SER A 220 -6.91 -11.35 4.47
N ILE A 221 -7.25 -10.42 3.58
CA ILE A 221 -8.55 -10.39 2.90
C ILE A 221 -8.79 -11.65 2.07
N LEU A 222 -7.76 -12.15 1.40
CA LEU A 222 -7.84 -13.34 0.55
C LEU A 222 -8.04 -14.64 1.35
N HIS A 223 -7.71 -14.66 2.64
CA HIS A 223 -7.96 -15.82 3.51
C HIS A 223 -9.45 -16.01 3.83
N HIS A 224 -10.28 -15.02 3.57
CA HIS A 224 -11.74 -15.09 3.78
C HIS A 224 -12.49 -15.64 2.58
N LEU A 225 -11.78 -15.92 1.48
CA LEU A 225 -12.39 -16.57 0.31
C LEU A 225 -12.61 -18.06 0.58
N PRO A 226 -13.79 -18.62 0.23
CA PRO A 226 -13.99 -20.06 0.19
C PRO A 226 -13.04 -20.73 -0.82
N PRO A 227 -12.63 -21.98 -0.61
CA PRO A 227 -11.75 -22.69 -1.55
C PRO A 227 -12.28 -22.79 -2.98
N SER A 228 -13.62 -22.75 -3.14
CA SER A 228 -14.30 -22.80 -4.44
C SER A 228 -14.30 -21.46 -5.19
N VAL A 229 -14.03 -20.34 -4.50
CA VAL A 229 -14.02 -19.00 -5.09
C VAL A 229 -12.59 -18.59 -5.34
N ARG A 230 -12.29 -18.23 -6.57
CA ARG A 230 -10.98 -17.70 -6.95
C ARG A 230 -10.96 -16.20 -6.68
N GLY A 231 -9.81 -15.67 -6.29
CA GLY A 231 -9.64 -14.24 -6.07
C GLY A 231 -8.26 -13.78 -6.46
N MET A 232 -8.13 -12.50 -6.74
CA MET A 232 -6.86 -11.82 -6.92
C MET A 232 -6.94 -10.39 -6.46
N LEU A 233 -5.80 -9.83 -6.13
CA LEU A 233 -5.67 -8.50 -5.57
C LEU A 233 -4.55 -7.76 -6.30
N TYR A 234 -4.83 -6.53 -6.70
CA TYR A 234 -3.83 -5.59 -7.19
C TYR A 234 -3.91 -4.32 -6.36
N VAL A 235 -3.07 -4.24 -5.34
CA VAL A 235 -3.10 -3.19 -4.30
C VAL A 235 -4.42 -3.25 -3.52
N ASP A 236 -5.39 -2.40 -3.85
CA ASP A 236 -6.74 -2.30 -3.30
C ASP A 236 -7.83 -2.80 -4.26
N ASP A 237 -7.49 -3.02 -5.53
CA ASP A 237 -8.41 -3.59 -6.51
C ASP A 237 -8.57 -5.10 -6.27
N LEU A 238 -9.68 -5.49 -5.66
CA LEU A 238 -10.03 -6.88 -5.38
C LEU A 238 -10.96 -7.44 -6.45
N GLN A 239 -10.60 -8.59 -7.00
CA GLN A 239 -11.48 -9.36 -7.89
C GLN A 239 -11.73 -10.74 -7.27
N ILE A 240 -12.98 -11.21 -7.34
CA ILE A 240 -13.33 -12.60 -7.05
C ILE A 240 -14.12 -13.18 -8.21
N SER A 241 -14.01 -14.49 -8.42
CA SER A 241 -14.74 -15.22 -9.47
C SER A 241 -15.18 -16.59 -9.01
N PHE A 242 -16.29 -17.03 -9.57
CA PHE A 242 -16.80 -18.40 -9.39
C PHE A 242 -17.26 -18.94 -10.74
N GLU A 243 -16.85 -20.18 -11.03
CA GLU A 243 -17.22 -20.94 -12.23
C GLU A 243 -18.25 -22.03 -11.88
N GLY A 244 -19.28 -22.20 -12.70
CA GLY A 244 -20.27 -23.26 -12.54
C GLY A 244 -21.25 -23.33 -13.70
N SER A 245 -22.02 -24.42 -13.78
CA SER A 245 -23.08 -24.61 -14.77
C SER A 245 -24.45 -24.09 -14.28
N ASP A 246 -24.61 -23.87 -12.98
CA ASP A 246 -25.88 -23.40 -12.37
C ASP A 246 -25.71 -21.98 -11.83
N MET A 247 -26.39 -21.02 -12.43
CA MET A 247 -26.36 -19.60 -12.06
C MET A 247 -26.86 -19.36 -10.62
N ARG A 248 -27.79 -20.15 -10.11
CA ARG A 248 -28.27 -20.03 -8.71
C ARG A 248 -27.17 -20.42 -7.72
N LEU A 249 -26.41 -21.46 -8.05
CA LEU A 249 -25.25 -21.86 -7.25
C LEU A 249 -24.17 -20.78 -7.27
N ILE A 250 -23.86 -20.23 -8.44
CA ILE A 250 -22.89 -19.13 -8.63
C ILE A 250 -23.29 -17.95 -7.75
N GLU A 251 -24.54 -17.49 -7.86
CA GLU A 251 -25.04 -16.35 -7.08
C GLU A 251 -24.92 -16.62 -5.58
N ARG A 252 -25.31 -17.80 -5.10
CA ARG A 252 -25.24 -18.18 -3.69
C ARG A 252 -23.80 -18.15 -3.17
N GLN A 253 -22.83 -18.70 -3.93
CA GLN A 253 -21.42 -18.75 -3.55
C GLN A 253 -20.79 -17.34 -3.52
N LEU A 254 -21.05 -16.55 -4.53
CA LEU A 254 -20.55 -15.16 -4.59
C LEU A 254 -21.19 -14.31 -3.50
N ARG A 255 -22.50 -14.41 -3.25
CA ARG A 255 -23.19 -13.69 -2.17
C ARG A 255 -22.61 -14.04 -0.80
N THR A 256 -22.37 -15.30 -0.53
CA THR A 256 -21.75 -15.76 0.72
C THR A 256 -20.34 -15.19 0.86
N THR A 257 -19.58 -15.16 -0.23
CA THR A 257 -18.21 -14.62 -0.24
C THR A 257 -18.22 -13.11 -0.01
N VAL A 258 -19.09 -12.37 -0.70
CA VAL A 258 -19.26 -10.91 -0.49
C VAL A 258 -19.57 -10.60 0.97
N ASN A 259 -20.47 -11.33 1.60
CA ASN A 259 -20.80 -11.12 3.03
C ASN A 259 -19.57 -11.33 3.95
N ARG A 260 -18.69 -12.30 3.64
CA ARG A 260 -17.44 -12.50 4.38
C ARG A 260 -16.46 -11.35 4.16
N LEU A 261 -16.35 -10.86 2.91
CA LEU A 261 -15.49 -9.74 2.57
C LEU A 261 -15.96 -8.42 3.22
N VAL A 262 -17.26 -8.16 3.22
CA VAL A 262 -17.87 -7.01 3.92
C VAL A 262 -17.54 -7.08 5.42
N LYS A 263 -17.76 -8.24 6.05
CA LYS A 263 -17.40 -8.44 7.46
C LYS A 263 -15.91 -8.21 7.73
N TRP A 264 -15.03 -8.67 6.83
CA TRP A 264 -13.60 -8.38 6.95
C TRP A 264 -13.32 -6.89 6.83
N CYS A 265 -13.95 -6.20 5.88
CA CYS A 265 -13.81 -4.76 5.70
C CYS A 265 -14.21 -4.01 6.98
N ASP A 266 -15.38 -4.31 7.56
CA ASP A 266 -15.87 -3.70 8.80
C ASP A 266 -14.88 -3.90 9.97
N GLN A 267 -14.31 -5.11 10.08
CA GLN A 267 -13.34 -5.45 11.13
C GLN A 267 -11.96 -4.80 10.95
N ASN A 268 -11.63 -4.34 9.74
CA ASN A 268 -10.33 -3.78 9.40
C ASN A 268 -10.38 -2.30 8.98
N GLY A 269 -11.53 -1.63 9.20
CA GLY A 269 -11.71 -0.20 8.98
C GLY A 269 -11.92 0.21 7.53
N HIS A 270 -12.30 -0.73 6.66
CA HIS A 270 -12.55 -0.48 5.25
C HIS A 270 -14.05 -0.48 4.90
N THR A 271 -14.36 0.02 3.73
CA THR A 271 -15.70 0.00 3.15
C THR A 271 -15.59 -0.31 1.66
N ILE A 272 -16.35 -1.28 1.18
CA ILE A 272 -16.51 -1.50 -0.26
C ILE A 272 -17.42 -0.41 -0.81
N TYR A 273 -17.06 0.15 -1.97
CA TYR A 273 -17.80 1.21 -2.63
C TYR A 273 -18.72 0.64 -3.72
N PRO A 274 -20.03 0.40 -3.42
CA PRO A 274 -20.92 -0.36 -4.32
C PRO A 274 -21.07 0.29 -5.70
N SER A 275 -21.18 1.63 -5.77
CA SER A 275 -21.39 2.34 -7.05
C SER A 275 -20.19 2.31 -8.01
N LYS A 276 -19.02 1.82 -7.54
CA LYS A 276 -17.84 1.62 -8.37
C LYS A 276 -17.46 0.14 -8.51
N SER A 277 -18.14 -0.72 -7.77
CA SER A 277 -17.97 -2.17 -7.91
C SER A 277 -18.81 -2.66 -9.10
N SER A 278 -18.31 -3.66 -9.80
CA SER A 278 -18.95 -4.20 -10.99
C SER A 278 -19.04 -5.72 -10.99
N CYS A 279 -20.06 -6.25 -11.66
CA CYS A 279 -20.25 -7.66 -11.88
C CYS A 279 -20.21 -7.94 -13.38
N VAL A 280 -19.41 -8.91 -13.80
CA VAL A 280 -19.29 -9.32 -15.20
C VAL A 280 -19.57 -10.81 -15.29
N HIS A 281 -20.43 -11.19 -16.24
CA HIS A 281 -20.73 -12.57 -16.59
C HIS A 281 -20.07 -12.89 -17.93
N PHE A 282 -19.25 -13.92 -17.96
CA PHE A 282 -18.57 -14.45 -19.12
C PHE A 282 -19.19 -15.77 -19.57
#